data_8a9c323668321ccbbe59338c4cabec6a
#
_entry.id   8a9c323668321ccbbe59338c4cabec6a
#
_cell.length_a   1.000
_cell.length_b   1.000
_cell.length_c   1.000
_cell.angle_alpha   90.00
_cell.angle_beta   90.00
_cell.angle_gamma   90.00
#
_symmetry.space_group_name_H-M   'P 1'
#
loop_
_entity.id
_entity.type
_entity.pdbx_description
1 polymer ?
#
loop_
_entity_poly.entity_id
_entity_poly.type
_entity_poly.pdbx_seq_one_letter_code
_entity_poly.pdbx_strand_id
1 'polypeptide(L)'
;MKTKSRVPQKVLSFVMVLVILCGTLFSNALPVQASSMALDEQTGYSYTGVSPNTGYTIIHNVYVLKMDGKKVFCIESGVPANSGEGFVPEAYVSAKKDLLSKIAYYGYTATGKTHYDYAVTQVMIWEQLGDQYQSSTIPNYHQRKAEIMALVNKHDTLPSFNGQSVAVTVGDSITLTDSNGVLRDMTMESNNTNASATHNGNSLKITSSANSNDGAITFRKVPQNEVGTSIVYKKSREQSMVEFHLESSKQATVNVDVIKLGNIQAIKIDEETGKPLPSAKLKFEYNGTSKEIVTDSNGLATINDIPEGTTITVTEVTAPNCYFNKGEIKKVVIKPNTTVYVTLNNKEQLGQVLLTKTGKEFGSTMLNKYYSLQGAVYDIYKEDGTKVTSMTTDVYGKATSSPLKLGKYYALEFKAPSGYLLNKNKIPFELKYAVQTVEITSATIAQEEQEQKGNATLIKEDSKAGSKPQGGAKLDGAVYELRRVSDDKVMKEVTIK
;
A
#
# COMPACT_ATOMS: atom_id res chain seq x y z
N MET A 1 11.23 -10.08 40.19
CA MET A 1 12.15 -9.41 39.25
C MET A 1 11.44 -8.20 38.66
N LYS A 2 11.84 -6.99 39.05
CA LYS A 2 11.22 -5.71 38.62
C LYS A 2 11.98 -5.20 37.39
N THR A 3 11.32 -5.16 36.23
CA THR A 3 11.85 -4.52 35.03
C THR A 3 11.63 -3.01 35.09
N LYS A 4 12.72 -2.25 35.16
CA LYS A 4 12.72 -0.78 35.03
C LYS A 4 12.62 -0.41 33.54
N SER A 5 11.57 0.29 33.14
CA SER A 5 11.48 0.97 31.86
C SER A 5 12.37 2.21 31.85
N ARG A 6 13.30 2.29 30.91
CA ARG A 6 14.10 3.49 30.64
C ARG A 6 13.31 4.42 29.72
N VAL A 7 12.99 5.62 30.19
CA VAL A 7 12.47 6.74 29.39
C VAL A 7 13.65 7.37 28.62
N PRO A 8 13.53 7.65 27.32
CA PRO A 8 14.65 8.22 26.55
C PRO A 8 14.92 9.69 26.91
N GLN A 9 16.19 9.98 27.11
CA GLN A 9 16.79 11.25 27.58
C GLN A 9 16.60 12.48 26.66
N LYS A 10 15.76 12.46 25.63
CA LYS A 10 15.55 13.56 24.67
C LYS A 10 14.39 14.51 25.00
N VAL A 11 13.62 14.27 26.06
CA VAL A 11 12.49 15.14 26.46
C VAL A 11 12.88 16.17 27.55
N LEU A 12 14.06 16.05 28.16
CA LEU A 12 14.46 16.93 29.29
C LEU A 12 15.20 18.21 28.86
N SER A 13 15.53 18.37 27.56
CA SER A 13 16.25 19.57 27.08
C SER A 13 15.33 20.69 26.58
N PHE A 14 14.04 20.48 26.44
CA PHE A 14 13.13 21.52 25.94
C PHE A 14 12.38 22.29 27.00
N VAL A 15 12.43 21.87 28.26
CA VAL A 15 11.77 22.57 29.40
C VAL A 15 12.69 23.56 30.11
N MET A 16 14.01 23.46 29.90
CA MET A 16 14.98 24.32 30.61
C MET A 16 15.34 25.63 29.88
N VAL A 17 14.89 25.82 28.64
CA VAL A 17 15.10 27.07 27.86
C VAL A 17 13.97 28.09 28.06
N LEU A 18 12.83 27.67 28.61
CA LEU A 18 11.65 28.57 28.78
C LEU A 18 11.63 29.30 30.12
N VAL A 19 12.56 29.07 31.04
CA VAL A 19 12.59 29.69 32.39
C VAL A 19 13.62 30.80 32.53
N ILE A 20 14.50 31.03 31.54
CA ILE A 20 15.55 32.07 31.63
C ILE A 20 15.20 33.37 30.86
N LEU A 21 14.03 33.45 30.21
CA LEU A 21 13.60 34.66 29.51
C LEU A 21 12.61 35.55 30.31
N CYS A 22 12.38 35.27 31.58
CA CYS A 22 11.45 36.05 32.42
C CYS A 22 12.17 36.86 33.55
N GLY A 23 13.37 37.27 33.34
CA GLY A 23 14.07 38.03 34.36
C GLY A 23 15.02 39.06 33.77
N THR A 24 14.52 40.18 33.31
CA THR A 24 15.05 41.57 33.39
C THR A 24 14.23 42.46 32.43
N LEU A 25 12.97 42.70 32.75
CA LEU A 25 12.31 43.92 32.28
C LEU A 25 12.64 45.05 33.26
N PHE A 26 13.84 45.54 33.22
CA PHE A 26 14.04 46.93 33.60
C PHE A 26 13.42 47.75 32.47
N SER A 27 12.28 48.36 32.77
CA SER A 27 11.66 49.38 31.96
C SER A 27 12.55 50.60 31.91
N ASN A 28 13.53 50.64 31.01
CA ASN A 28 13.95 51.90 30.47
C ASN A 28 12.79 52.36 29.60
N ALA A 29 11.83 53.07 30.18
CA ALA A 29 10.87 53.85 29.43
C ALA A 29 11.70 54.81 28.57
N LEU A 30 11.92 54.46 27.33
CA LEU A 30 12.37 55.42 26.33
C LEU A 30 11.42 56.59 26.44
N PRO A 31 11.91 57.84 26.46
CA PRO A 31 11.03 58.98 26.48
C PRO A 31 10.05 58.82 25.31
N VAL A 32 8.75 58.74 25.60
CA VAL A 32 7.71 58.66 24.57
C VAL A 32 7.84 59.97 23.79
N GLN A 33 8.41 59.92 22.62
CA GLN A 33 8.50 61.06 21.74
C GLN A 33 7.08 61.44 21.36
N ALA A 34 6.74 62.71 21.60
CA ALA A 34 5.42 63.24 21.27
C ALA A 34 5.27 63.21 19.76
N SER A 35 4.18 62.66 19.29
CA SER A 35 3.83 62.54 17.87
C SER A 35 3.21 63.86 17.33
N SER A 36 3.36 64.11 16.06
CA SER A 36 2.86 65.30 15.36
C SER A 36 1.69 64.91 14.47
N MET A 37 0.57 65.60 14.65
CA MET A 37 -0.63 65.43 13.82
C MET A 37 -0.69 66.46 12.69
N ALA A 38 -1.04 66.01 11.51
CA ALA A 38 -1.33 66.82 10.36
C ALA A 38 -2.77 66.58 9.84
N LEU A 39 -3.50 67.70 9.64
CA LEU A 39 -4.66 67.75 8.77
C LEU A 39 -4.12 67.79 7.34
N ASP A 40 -4.11 66.62 6.66
CA ASP A 40 -3.41 66.51 5.36
C ASP A 40 -4.21 67.17 4.23
N GLU A 41 -5.34 66.57 3.88
CA GLU A 41 -6.17 67.05 2.77
C GLU A 41 -7.66 66.94 3.10
N GLN A 42 -8.50 67.86 2.56
CA GLN A 42 -9.95 67.63 2.57
C GLN A 42 -10.29 66.51 1.58
N THR A 43 -11.12 65.55 2.04
CA THR A 43 -11.58 64.49 1.15
C THR A 43 -12.56 64.95 0.08
N GLY A 44 -13.10 66.17 0.22
CA GLY A 44 -14.23 66.70 -0.60
C GLY A 44 -15.61 66.22 -0.14
N TYR A 45 -15.66 65.44 0.92
CA TYR A 45 -16.90 64.92 1.47
C TYR A 45 -17.21 65.49 2.84
N SER A 46 -18.54 65.60 3.17
CA SER A 46 -19.02 66.03 4.45
C SER A 46 -19.97 64.99 5.08
N TYR A 47 -20.07 65.07 6.40
CA TYR A 47 -20.90 64.19 7.24
C TYR A 47 -21.72 65.04 8.21
N THR A 48 -22.98 64.70 8.42
CA THR A 48 -23.84 65.26 9.42
C THR A 48 -24.40 64.16 10.30
N GLY A 49 -24.27 64.32 11.63
CA GLY A 49 -24.75 63.37 12.61
C GLY A 49 -24.83 63.97 14.02
N VAL A 50 -25.43 63.25 14.98
CA VAL A 50 -25.39 63.66 16.38
C VAL A 50 -24.24 62.95 17.07
N SER A 51 -23.29 63.72 17.61
CA SER A 51 -22.11 63.19 18.28
C SER A 51 -22.47 62.74 19.71
N PRO A 52 -22.07 61.54 20.14
CA PRO A 52 -22.22 61.07 21.52
C PRO A 52 -21.31 61.83 22.49
N ASN A 53 -20.24 62.47 22.00
CA ASN A 53 -19.30 63.21 22.82
C ASN A 53 -19.81 64.60 23.22
N THR A 54 -20.65 65.21 22.38
CA THR A 54 -21.16 66.59 22.62
C THR A 54 -22.68 66.62 22.82
N GLY A 55 -23.41 65.60 22.36
CA GLY A 55 -24.88 65.56 22.34
C GLY A 55 -25.52 66.49 21.29
N TYR A 56 -24.72 67.12 20.44
CA TYR A 56 -25.22 68.05 19.45
C TYR A 56 -25.08 67.50 18.01
N THR A 57 -25.90 68.03 17.10
CA THR A 57 -25.72 67.80 15.67
C THR A 57 -24.41 68.48 15.23
N ILE A 58 -23.57 67.73 14.57
CA ILE A 58 -22.30 68.16 14.04
C ILE A 58 -22.33 68.08 12.48
N ILE A 59 -21.71 69.04 11.84
CA ILE A 59 -21.46 69.01 10.40
C ILE A 59 -19.96 69.07 10.20
N HIS A 60 -19.38 67.97 9.69
CA HIS A 60 -17.95 67.88 9.47
C HIS A 60 -17.62 67.76 8.00
N ASN A 61 -16.63 68.53 7.51
CA ASN A 61 -15.85 68.15 6.35
C ASN A 61 -14.89 67.09 6.77
N VAL A 62 -14.86 65.97 6.07
CA VAL A 62 -13.95 64.84 6.39
C VAL A 62 -12.57 65.14 5.85
N TYR A 63 -11.60 65.20 6.75
CA TYR A 63 -10.17 65.37 6.43
C TYR A 63 -9.45 64.06 6.55
N VAL A 64 -8.43 63.88 5.68
CA VAL A 64 -7.43 62.82 5.87
C VAL A 64 -6.50 63.24 6.98
N LEU A 65 -6.44 62.45 8.06
CA LEU A 65 -5.59 62.67 9.22
C LEU A 65 -4.30 61.85 9.14
N LYS A 66 -3.19 62.46 9.51
CA LYS A 66 -1.90 61.77 9.65
C LYS A 66 -1.27 62.00 11.01
N MET A 67 -0.65 61.00 11.56
CA MET A 67 0.17 61.06 12.73
C MET A 67 1.59 60.59 12.32
N ASP A 68 2.58 61.45 12.42
CA ASP A 68 3.97 61.20 11.97
C ASP A 68 4.00 60.62 10.53
N GLY A 69 3.14 61.16 9.64
CA GLY A 69 3.03 60.70 8.26
C GLY A 69 2.16 59.50 7.99
N LYS A 70 1.76 58.73 9.04
CA LYS A 70 0.87 57.59 8.94
C LYS A 70 -0.61 57.97 8.99
N LYS A 71 -1.45 57.34 8.26
CA LYS A 71 -2.89 57.58 8.24
C LYS A 71 -3.52 57.09 9.59
N VAL A 72 -4.32 57.94 10.21
CA VAL A 72 -5.03 57.66 11.42
C VAL A 72 -6.53 58.03 11.27
N PHE A 73 -7.37 57.50 12.12
CA PHE A 73 -8.80 57.77 12.14
C PHE A 73 -9.20 58.41 13.48
N CYS A 74 -10.04 59.39 13.38
CA CYS A 74 -10.62 60.04 14.53
C CYS A 74 -11.63 59.12 15.24
N ILE A 75 -11.59 59.10 16.59
CA ILE A 75 -12.48 58.28 17.40
C ILE A 75 -13.42 59.13 18.30
N GLU A 76 -13.36 60.46 18.24
CA GLU A 76 -14.15 61.37 19.06
C GLU A 76 -14.78 62.48 18.21
N SER A 77 -15.89 62.19 17.54
CA SER A 77 -16.60 63.14 16.73
C SER A 77 -17.03 64.37 17.52
N GLY A 78 -16.98 65.55 16.93
CA GLY A 78 -17.37 66.82 17.60
C GLY A 78 -16.30 67.41 18.54
N VAL A 79 -15.21 66.70 18.78
CA VAL A 79 -14.03 67.27 19.49
C VAL A 79 -13.10 67.93 18.46
N PRO A 80 -12.48 69.11 18.75
CA PRO A 80 -11.56 69.79 17.85
C PRO A 80 -10.37 68.92 17.47
N ALA A 81 -9.93 69.00 16.20
CA ALA A 81 -8.74 68.37 15.67
C ALA A 81 -7.83 69.48 15.11
N ASN A 82 -6.73 69.79 15.74
CA ASN A 82 -5.75 70.77 15.30
C ASN A 82 -4.40 70.14 14.95
N SER A 83 -3.80 70.57 13.87
CA SER A 83 -2.45 70.15 13.52
C SER A 83 -1.42 70.60 14.60
N GLY A 84 -0.43 69.82 14.85
CA GLY A 84 0.67 70.17 15.78
C GLY A 84 1.20 68.99 16.54
N GLU A 85 2.18 69.24 17.38
CA GLU A 85 2.93 68.28 18.21
C GLU A 85 2.25 68.07 19.56
N GLY A 86 2.74 67.09 20.31
CA GLY A 86 2.35 66.81 21.69
C GLY A 86 1.31 65.73 21.87
N PHE A 87 1.05 64.91 20.86
CA PHE A 87 0.22 63.73 20.97
C PHE A 87 1.03 62.58 21.59
N VAL A 88 0.49 61.93 22.59
CA VAL A 88 1.13 60.78 23.27
C VAL A 88 0.58 59.49 22.77
N PRO A 89 1.41 58.58 22.15
CA PRO A 89 1.01 57.30 21.70
C PRO A 89 0.87 56.32 22.85
N GLU A 90 -0.23 55.52 22.84
CA GLU A 90 -0.44 54.37 23.73
C GLU A 90 -1.20 53.25 23.02
N ALA A 91 -1.17 52.02 23.56
CA ALA A 91 -1.94 50.94 23.01
C ALA A 91 -3.45 51.24 23.06
N TYR A 92 -4.14 51.10 21.94
CA TYR A 92 -5.59 51.31 21.89
C TYR A 92 -6.34 50.18 22.57
N VAL A 93 -7.05 50.46 23.65
CA VAL A 93 -7.88 49.52 24.41
C VAL A 93 -9.35 49.94 24.33
N SER A 94 -10.17 49.09 23.73
CA SER A 94 -11.62 49.31 23.57
C SER A 94 -12.29 47.97 23.32
N ALA A 95 -13.54 47.79 23.85
CA ALA A 95 -14.36 46.64 23.53
C ALA A 95 -14.70 46.54 22.02
N LYS A 96 -14.65 47.67 21.31
CA LYS A 96 -14.90 47.74 19.86
C LYS A 96 -13.63 47.71 19.01
N LYS A 97 -12.42 47.57 19.60
CA LYS A 97 -11.13 47.63 18.92
C LYS A 97 -11.08 46.68 17.73
N ASP A 98 -11.45 45.40 17.90
CA ASP A 98 -11.41 44.41 16.83
C ASP A 98 -12.32 44.80 15.65
N LEU A 99 -13.56 45.20 15.93
CA LEU A 99 -14.52 45.67 14.91
C LEU A 99 -13.98 46.90 14.15
N LEU A 100 -13.47 47.92 14.89
CA LEU A 100 -12.95 49.14 14.27
C LEU A 100 -11.70 48.89 13.42
N SER A 101 -10.82 48.03 13.91
CA SER A 101 -9.63 47.61 13.14
C SER A 101 -10.01 46.91 11.82
N LYS A 102 -11.02 46.02 11.85
CA LYS A 102 -11.55 45.36 10.65
C LYS A 102 -12.20 46.38 9.68
N ILE A 103 -12.95 47.36 10.20
CA ILE A 103 -13.54 48.43 9.38
C ILE A 103 -12.44 49.27 8.73
N ALA A 104 -11.40 49.69 9.48
CA ALA A 104 -10.28 50.45 8.96
C ALA A 104 -9.53 49.66 7.88
N TYR A 105 -9.34 48.35 8.09
CA TYR A 105 -8.67 47.51 7.12
C TYR A 105 -9.47 47.35 5.81
N TYR A 106 -10.75 46.89 5.88
CA TYR A 106 -11.53 46.65 4.68
C TYR A 106 -12.09 47.90 4.04
N GLY A 107 -12.25 48.97 4.81
CA GLY A 107 -12.72 50.26 4.29
C GLY A 107 -11.64 51.07 3.62
N TYR A 108 -10.41 50.99 4.11
CA TYR A 108 -9.30 51.82 3.62
C TYR A 108 -8.03 51.07 3.26
N THR A 109 -7.47 50.29 4.20
CA THR A 109 -6.12 49.74 4.04
C THR A 109 -6.05 48.72 2.87
N ALA A 110 -7.06 47.91 2.68
CA ALA A 110 -7.17 46.91 1.64
C ALA A 110 -7.81 47.41 0.34
N THR A 111 -8.03 48.72 0.23
CA THR A 111 -8.67 49.36 -0.94
C THR A 111 -7.69 50.18 -1.77
N GLY A 112 -8.20 50.99 -2.67
CA GLY A 112 -7.43 51.97 -3.46
C GLY A 112 -6.85 53.11 -2.64
N LYS A 113 -7.17 53.21 -1.34
CA LYS A 113 -6.73 54.24 -0.39
C LYS A 113 -7.07 55.67 -0.86
N THR A 114 -8.23 55.79 -1.51
CA THR A 114 -8.75 57.07 -2.02
C THR A 114 -9.34 57.94 -0.93
N HIS A 115 -9.58 59.21 -1.20
CA HIS A 115 -10.34 60.10 -0.33
C HIS A 115 -11.75 59.58 -0.04
N TYR A 116 -12.40 58.96 -1.05
CA TYR A 116 -13.68 58.30 -0.88
C TYR A 116 -13.59 57.15 0.13
N ASP A 117 -12.62 56.24 0.00
CA ASP A 117 -12.44 55.12 0.92
C ASP A 117 -12.15 55.59 2.34
N TYR A 118 -11.35 56.63 2.51
CA TYR A 118 -11.07 57.25 3.81
C TYR A 118 -12.35 57.85 4.45
N ALA A 119 -13.10 58.61 3.68
CA ALA A 119 -14.33 59.26 4.18
C ALA A 119 -15.40 58.27 4.59
N VAL A 120 -15.63 57.23 3.76
CA VAL A 120 -16.52 56.12 4.12
C VAL A 120 -16.10 55.46 5.43
N THR A 121 -14.82 55.12 5.54
CA THR A 121 -14.24 54.44 6.71
C THR A 121 -14.37 55.27 8.00
N GLN A 122 -14.03 56.57 7.88
CA GLN A 122 -14.09 57.51 9.00
C GLN A 122 -15.53 57.64 9.53
N VAL A 123 -16.51 57.80 8.65
CA VAL A 123 -17.94 57.87 9.08
C VAL A 123 -18.42 56.58 9.68
N MET A 124 -18.01 55.42 9.11
CA MET A 124 -18.36 54.12 9.70
C MET A 124 -17.78 53.96 11.12
N ILE A 125 -16.52 54.40 11.34
CA ILE A 125 -15.90 54.38 12.68
C ILE A 125 -16.70 55.20 13.66
N TRP A 126 -17.11 56.45 13.31
CA TRP A 126 -17.94 57.31 14.16
C TRP A 126 -19.28 56.67 14.49
N GLU A 127 -20.00 56.12 13.50
CA GLU A 127 -21.24 55.39 13.72
C GLU A 127 -21.07 54.23 14.70
N GLN A 128 -19.99 53.44 14.55
CA GLN A 128 -19.72 52.35 15.48
C GLN A 128 -19.39 52.82 16.89
N LEU A 129 -18.89 54.04 17.03
CA LEU A 129 -18.60 54.68 18.34
C LEU A 129 -19.83 55.37 18.94
N GLY A 130 -20.94 55.47 18.20
CA GLY A 130 -22.21 55.93 18.74
C GLY A 130 -22.81 57.16 18.07
N ASP A 131 -22.16 57.69 17.03
CA ASP A 131 -22.74 58.78 16.24
C ASP A 131 -24.05 58.33 15.59
N GLN A 132 -25.05 59.20 15.65
CA GLN A 132 -26.29 58.98 14.94
C GLN A 132 -26.22 59.65 13.58
N TYR A 133 -26.01 58.82 12.52
CA TYR A 133 -25.94 59.30 11.16
C TYR A 133 -27.24 60.00 10.73
N GLN A 134 -27.13 61.18 10.14
CA GLN A 134 -28.25 61.92 9.56
C GLN A 134 -28.11 62.03 8.04
N SER A 135 -26.94 62.48 7.53
CA SER A 135 -26.67 62.60 6.09
C SER A 135 -25.16 62.68 5.81
N SER A 136 -24.78 62.47 4.55
CA SER A 136 -23.43 62.75 4.03
C SER A 136 -23.45 63.09 2.54
N THR A 137 -22.41 63.76 2.08
CA THR A 137 -22.19 63.98 0.65
C THR A 137 -21.41 62.82 -0.02
N ILE A 138 -21.13 61.74 0.73
CA ILE A 138 -20.42 60.54 0.25
C ILE A 138 -21.37 59.76 -0.67
N PRO A 139 -21.01 59.60 -1.98
CA PRO A 139 -21.88 58.88 -2.90
C PRO A 139 -22.08 57.41 -2.48
N ASN A 140 -23.33 56.92 -2.53
CA ASN A 140 -23.65 55.49 -2.23
C ASN A 140 -23.15 54.99 -0.87
N TYR A 141 -23.04 55.85 0.15
CA TYR A 141 -22.47 55.54 1.46
C TYR A 141 -23.05 54.25 2.07
N HIS A 142 -24.37 54.12 2.13
CA HIS A 142 -25.00 52.94 2.76
C HIS A 142 -24.74 51.64 2.02
N GLN A 143 -24.64 51.67 0.67
CA GLN A 143 -24.27 50.52 -0.11
C GLN A 143 -22.80 50.12 0.21
N ARG A 144 -21.87 51.10 0.15
CA ARG A 144 -20.45 50.84 0.43
C ARG A 144 -20.22 50.36 1.86
N LYS A 145 -20.93 50.93 2.85
CA LYS A 145 -20.93 50.44 4.22
C LYS A 145 -21.37 48.99 4.32
N ALA A 146 -22.44 48.59 3.62
CA ALA A 146 -22.93 47.21 3.62
C ALA A 146 -21.88 46.24 3.00
N GLU A 147 -21.22 46.64 1.94
CA GLU A 147 -20.13 45.87 1.31
C GLU A 147 -18.96 45.67 2.30
N ILE A 148 -18.49 46.74 2.95
CA ILE A 148 -17.43 46.68 3.95
C ILE A 148 -17.82 45.79 5.12
N MET A 149 -19.05 45.95 5.66
CA MET A 149 -19.53 45.10 6.76
C MET A 149 -19.66 43.62 6.39
N ALA A 150 -20.00 43.31 5.14
CA ALA A 150 -19.98 41.92 4.65
C ALA A 150 -18.58 41.30 4.71
N LEU A 151 -17.52 42.06 4.37
CA LEU A 151 -16.14 41.63 4.50
C LEU A 151 -15.69 41.52 5.97
N VAL A 152 -16.08 42.49 6.81
CA VAL A 152 -15.82 42.49 8.25
C VAL A 152 -16.42 41.25 8.91
N ASN A 153 -17.67 40.89 8.58
CA ASN A 153 -18.37 39.73 9.14
C ASN A 153 -17.75 38.41 8.67
N LYS A 154 -17.12 38.38 7.49
CA LYS A 154 -16.39 37.21 6.97
C LYS A 154 -14.91 37.15 7.37
N HIS A 155 -14.42 38.17 8.12
CA HIS A 155 -13.01 38.27 8.45
C HIS A 155 -12.45 36.99 9.11
N ASP A 156 -13.18 36.47 10.11
CA ASP A 156 -12.77 35.33 10.90
C ASP A 156 -13.10 33.98 10.26
N THR A 157 -13.86 33.98 9.16
CA THR A 157 -14.20 32.75 8.42
C THR A 157 -12.97 32.30 7.64
N LEU A 158 -12.63 31.00 7.78
CA LEU A 158 -11.59 30.34 7.03
C LEU A 158 -12.21 29.38 5.98
N PRO A 159 -11.46 28.98 4.96
CA PRO A 159 -11.91 27.99 3.98
C PRO A 159 -12.42 26.72 4.67
N SER A 160 -13.45 26.10 4.09
CA SER A 160 -14.10 24.91 4.67
C SER A 160 -13.17 23.69 4.80
N PHE A 161 -12.08 23.67 4.05
CA PHE A 161 -11.05 22.63 4.11
C PHE A 161 -9.89 22.99 5.05
N ASN A 162 -9.97 24.09 5.81
CA ASN A 162 -8.91 24.47 6.75
C ASN A 162 -8.65 23.36 7.77
N GLY A 163 -7.39 22.97 7.93
CA GLY A 163 -6.94 21.91 8.84
C GLY A 163 -7.19 20.48 8.34
N GLN A 164 -7.75 20.30 7.15
CA GLN A 164 -7.95 18.97 6.55
C GLN A 164 -6.63 18.39 6.04
N SER A 165 -6.55 17.05 6.06
CA SER A 165 -5.54 16.29 5.35
C SER A 165 -6.16 15.66 4.12
N VAL A 166 -5.47 15.74 2.98
CA VAL A 166 -5.90 15.17 1.71
C VAL A 166 -4.79 14.33 1.12
N ALA A 167 -5.15 13.15 0.62
CA ALA A 167 -4.20 12.25 -0.04
C ALA A 167 -4.26 12.46 -1.55
N VAL A 168 -3.08 12.51 -2.20
CA VAL A 168 -2.96 12.59 -3.67
C VAL A 168 -1.86 11.65 -4.14
N THR A 169 -2.20 10.76 -5.08
CA THR A 169 -1.21 9.84 -5.67
C THR A 169 -0.30 10.60 -6.64
N VAL A 170 0.96 10.22 -6.70
CA VAL A 170 1.92 10.75 -7.68
C VAL A 170 1.36 10.62 -9.11
N GLY A 171 1.32 11.74 -9.84
CA GLY A 171 0.74 11.84 -11.17
C GLY A 171 -0.73 12.28 -11.20
N ASP A 172 -1.43 12.24 -10.09
CA ASP A 172 -2.84 12.62 -9.98
C ASP A 172 -3.05 14.07 -9.53
N SER A 173 -4.29 14.51 -9.58
CA SER A 173 -4.74 15.81 -9.08
C SER A 173 -5.97 15.65 -8.20
N ILE A 174 -6.05 16.49 -7.17
CA ILE A 174 -7.25 16.66 -6.35
C ILE A 174 -7.71 18.12 -6.41
N THR A 175 -9.01 18.35 -6.36
CA THR A 175 -9.60 19.69 -6.29
C THR A 175 -10.44 19.82 -5.03
N LEU A 176 -10.12 20.80 -4.19
CA LEU A 176 -10.87 21.16 -3.01
C LEU A 176 -11.71 22.40 -3.31
N THR A 177 -12.96 22.37 -2.93
CA THR A 177 -13.89 23.52 -3.09
C THR A 177 -14.19 24.10 -1.72
N ASP A 178 -13.94 25.40 -1.57
CA ASP A 178 -14.29 26.13 -0.36
C ASP A 178 -15.78 26.51 -0.35
N SER A 179 -16.60 25.81 0.43
CA SER A 179 -18.02 26.08 0.59
C SER A 179 -18.31 27.36 1.39
N ASN A 180 -17.33 27.86 2.17
CA ASN A 180 -17.45 29.12 2.89
C ASN A 180 -17.26 30.34 1.99
N GLY A 181 -16.71 30.14 0.79
CA GLY A 181 -16.57 31.18 -0.24
C GLY A 181 -15.55 32.27 0.11
N VAL A 182 -14.53 31.96 0.93
CA VAL A 182 -13.53 32.93 1.39
C VAL A 182 -12.13 32.71 0.84
N LEU A 183 -11.87 31.58 0.19
CA LEU A 183 -10.55 31.28 -0.40
C LEU A 183 -10.15 32.33 -1.44
N ARG A 184 -11.11 32.86 -2.20
CA ARG A 184 -10.90 33.90 -3.22
C ARG A 184 -10.22 35.16 -2.69
N ASP A 185 -10.40 35.42 -1.39
CA ASP A 185 -9.89 36.60 -0.68
C ASP A 185 -8.57 36.31 0.05
N MET A 186 -7.98 35.12 -0.18
CA MET A 186 -6.74 34.69 0.44
C MET A 186 -5.61 34.56 -0.59
N THR A 187 -4.40 34.79 -0.11
CA THR A 187 -3.18 34.60 -0.90
C THR A 187 -2.45 33.36 -0.40
N MET A 188 -1.94 32.52 -1.31
CA MET A 188 -1.06 31.42 -0.94
C MET A 188 0.23 31.98 -0.38
N GLU A 189 0.53 31.64 0.86
CA GLU A 189 1.72 32.10 1.58
C GLU A 189 2.89 31.13 1.40
N SER A 190 2.61 29.83 1.50
CA SER A 190 3.62 28.81 1.34
C SER A 190 3.03 27.52 0.78
N ASN A 191 3.88 26.78 0.09
CA ASN A 191 3.63 25.43 -0.36
C ASN A 191 4.95 24.65 -0.19
N ASN A 192 5.02 23.76 0.79
CA ASN A 192 6.21 22.97 1.06
C ASN A 192 6.09 21.51 0.60
N THR A 193 5.05 21.21 -0.21
CA THR A 193 4.78 19.86 -0.71
C THR A 193 5.53 19.52 -2.00
N ASN A 194 6.12 20.50 -2.67
CA ASN A 194 6.63 20.41 -4.04
C ASN A 194 5.57 19.96 -5.08
N ALA A 195 4.31 19.81 -4.67
CA ALA A 195 3.20 19.64 -5.60
C ALA A 195 2.82 20.99 -6.22
N SER A 196 2.32 20.97 -7.45
CA SER A 196 1.74 22.18 -8.05
C SER A 196 0.41 22.47 -7.36
N ALA A 197 0.26 23.68 -6.83
CA ALA A 197 -0.98 24.13 -6.21
C ALA A 197 -1.42 25.46 -6.83
N THR A 198 -2.65 25.49 -7.31
CA THR A 198 -3.25 26.68 -7.90
C THR A 198 -4.66 26.87 -7.37
N HIS A 199 -5.03 28.10 -6.99
CA HIS A 199 -6.41 28.38 -6.66
C HIS A 199 -7.03 29.39 -7.64
N ASN A 200 -8.28 29.17 -8.00
CA ASN A 200 -9.09 30.07 -8.81
C ASN A 200 -10.46 30.23 -8.12
N GLY A 201 -10.76 31.45 -7.68
CA GLY A 201 -11.92 31.70 -6.85
C GLY A 201 -11.89 30.83 -5.59
N ASN A 202 -12.90 30.01 -5.41
CA ASN A 202 -13.04 29.14 -4.22
C ASN A 202 -12.56 27.69 -4.45
N SER A 203 -11.86 27.41 -5.55
CA SER A 203 -11.34 26.09 -5.85
C SER A 203 -9.81 26.06 -5.73
N LEU A 204 -9.28 25.08 -4.98
CA LEU A 204 -7.85 24.78 -4.87
C LEU A 204 -7.58 23.46 -5.60
N LYS A 205 -6.80 23.50 -6.68
CA LYS A 205 -6.30 22.32 -7.37
C LYS A 205 -4.88 22.02 -6.94
N ILE A 206 -4.64 20.77 -6.51
CA ILE A 206 -3.32 20.26 -6.12
C ILE A 206 -2.98 19.12 -7.08
N THR A 207 -1.83 19.20 -7.75
CA THR A 207 -1.33 18.19 -8.71
C THR A 207 0.00 17.67 -8.20
N SER A 208 0.06 16.37 -7.94
CA SER A 208 1.26 15.70 -7.47
C SER A 208 2.17 15.27 -8.62
N SER A 209 3.46 15.21 -8.37
CA SER A 209 4.51 14.71 -9.28
C SER A 209 5.47 13.79 -8.53
N ALA A 210 6.39 13.15 -9.26
CA ALA A 210 7.41 12.29 -8.66
C ALA A 210 8.27 13.01 -7.59
N ASN A 211 8.40 14.34 -7.67
CA ASN A 211 9.18 15.14 -6.73
C ASN A 211 8.34 15.69 -5.57
N SER A 212 7.05 15.42 -5.52
CA SER A 212 6.17 15.88 -4.46
C SER A 212 6.41 15.11 -3.17
N ASN A 213 6.20 15.79 -2.03
CA ASN A 213 6.37 15.25 -0.69
C ASN A 213 5.16 15.61 0.17
N ASP A 214 5.00 14.87 1.28
CA ASP A 214 4.09 15.27 2.33
C ASP A 214 4.43 16.66 2.83
N GLY A 215 3.40 17.42 3.17
CA GLY A 215 3.60 18.78 3.63
C GLY A 215 2.29 19.55 3.78
N ALA A 216 2.39 20.88 3.75
CA ALA A 216 1.25 21.75 3.90
C ALA A 216 1.27 22.89 2.88
N ILE A 217 0.07 23.33 2.52
CA ILE A 217 -0.17 24.54 1.74
C ILE A 217 -0.88 25.52 2.67
N THR A 218 -0.27 26.69 2.86
CA THR A 218 -0.79 27.72 3.76
C THR A 218 -1.26 28.93 2.97
N PHE A 219 -2.41 29.45 3.36
CA PHE A 219 -3.01 30.65 2.82
C PHE A 219 -3.10 31.70 3.90
N ARG A 220 -3.01 32.98 3.52
CA ARG A 220 -3.13 34.13 4.39
C ARG A 220 -4.18 35.09 3.84
N LYS A 221 -5.06 35.57 4.70
CA LYS A 221 -6.08 36.56 4.34
C LYS A 221 -5.54 37.98 4.39
N VAL A 222 -4.71 38.28 5.39
CA VAL A 222 -4.19 39.65 5.65
C VAL A 222 -2.66 39.63 5.56
N PRO A 223 -2.03 40.55 4.83
CA PRO A 223 -0.58 40.69 4.82
C PRO A 223 0.02 40.91 6.23
N GLN A 224 1.18 40.36 6.51
CA GLN A 224 1.79 40.40 7.84
C GLN A 224 2.10 41.84 8.33
N ASN A 225 2.42 42.76 7.41
CA ASN A 225 2.70 44.17 7.73
C ASN A 225 1.44 44.93 8.18
N GLU A 226 0.26 44.39 7.98
CA GLU A 226 -1.01 44.99 8.44
C GLU A 226 -1.46 44.43 9.79
N VAL A 227 -0.68 43.51 10.36
CA VAL A 227 -0.94 42.91 11.69
C VAL A 227 -0.08 43.61 12.74
N GLY A 228 -0.69 44.01 13.85
CA GLY A 228 0.02 44.69 14.92
C GLY A 228 -0.89 45.18 16.03
N THR A 229 -0.29 46.01 16.87
CA THR A 229 -1.02 46.72 17.93
C THR A 229 -1.58 48.02 17.39
N SER A 230 -2.90 48.24 17.50
CA SER A 230 -3.47 49.55 17.22
C SER A 230 -3.04 50.58 18.26
N ILE A 231 -2.62 51.77 17.82
CA ILE A 231 -2.08 52.83 18.62
C ILE A 231 -3.06 53.99 18.69
N VAL A 232 -3.46 54.43 19.89
CA VAL A 232 -4.21 55.67 20.07
C VAL A 232 -3.22 56.80 20.42
N TYR A 233 -3.44 57.93 19.79
CA TYR A 233 -2.70 59.17 20.01
C TYR A 233 -3.59 60.17 20.72
N LYS A 234 -3.20 60.61 21.92
CA LYS A 234 -4.00 61.49 22.81
C LYS A 234 -3.27 62.78 23.10
N LYS A 235 -4.07 63.88 23.13
CA LYS A 235 -3.60 65.19 23.56
C LYS A 235 -4.76 65.89 24.29
N SER A 236 -4.46 66.59 25.39
CA SER A 236 -5.49 67.26 26.18
C SER A 236 -6.26 68.25 25.32
N ARG A 237 -7.62 68.21 25.38
CA ARG A 237 -8.57 69.06 24.66
C ARG A 237 -8.56 68.93 23.12
N GLU A 238 -7.86 67.93 22.64
CA GLU A 238 -7.81 67.60 21.24
C GLU A 238 -8.44 66.23 21.01
N GLN A 239 -8.92 66.00 19.79
CA GLN A 239 -9.48 64.75 19.38
C GLN A 239 -8.46 63.60 19.41
N SER A 240 -8.86 62.47 20.00
CA SER A 240 -8.02 61.25 19.96
C SER A 240 -8.14 60.57 18.58
N MET A 241 -6.99 60.03 18.13
CA MET A 241 -6.87 59.40 16.84
C MET A 241 -6.25 58.03 16.97
N VAL A 242 -6.62 57.07 16.11
CA VAL A 242 -6.14 55.69 16.15
C VAL A 242 -5.49 55.30 14.81
N GLU A 243 -4.29 54.80 14.85
CA GLU A 243 -3.69 53.97 13.82
C GLU A 243 -4.15 52.54 14.07
N PHE A 244 -5.05 52.03 13.22
CA PHE A 244 -5.62 50.71 13.39
C PHE A 244 -4.78 49.64 12.72
N HIS A 245 -4.57 48.54 13.45
CA HIS A 245 -3.95 47.30 12.96
C HIS A 245 -4.84 46.11 13.32
N LEU A 246 -4.81 45.07 12.48
CA LEU A 246 -5.47 43.80 12.81
C LEU A 246 -4.63 43.00 13.79
N GLU A 247 -5.25 42.17 14.63
CA GLU A 247 -4.54 41.34 15.62
C GLU A 247 -3.97 40.06 15.02
N SER A 248 -4.47 39.60 13.87
CA SER A 248 -4.10 38.34 13.25
C SER A 248 -4.19 38.41 11.73
N SER A 249 -3.27 37.73 11.06
CA SER A 249 -3.25 37.57 9.61
C SER A 249 -4.28 36.60 9.06
N LYS A 250 -4.98 35.84 9.91
CA LYS A 250 -5.92 34.78 9.55
C LYS A 250 -5.35 33.82 8.51
N GLN A 251 -4.73 32.75 9.01
CA GLN A 251 -4.12 31.72 8.18
C GLN A 251 -5.04 30.51 8.08
N ALA A 252 -5.00 29.86 6.92
CA ALA A 252 -5.62 28.55 6.67
C ALA A 252 -4.57 27.59 6.12
N THR A 253 -4.67 26.34 6.52
CA THR A 253 -3.72 25.31 6.11
C THR A 253 -4.47 24.09 5.62
N VAL A 254 -3.98 23.47 4.52
CA VAL A 254 -4.35 22.13 4.09
C VAL A 254 -3.10 21.26 4.11
N ASN A 255 -3.19 20.09 4.77
CA ASN A 255 -2.12 19.11 4.77
C ASN A 255 -2.28 18.19 3.55
N VAL A 256 -1.18 17.85 2.92
CA VAL A 256 -1.15 17.00 1.72
C VAL A 256 -0.29 15.79 2.01
N ASP A 257 -0.89 14.61 1.88
CA ASP A 257 -0.23 13.32 1.99
C ASP A 257 -0.02 12.78 0.56
N VAL A 258 1.23 12.68 0.14
CA VAL A 258 1.59 12.25 -1.22
C VAL A 258 1.82 10.76 -1.26
N ILE A 259 0.88 10.03 -1.88
CA ILE A 259 0.99 8.57 -2.05
C ILE A 259 1.96 8.28 -3.20
N LYS A 260 3.13 7.72 -2.88
CA LYS A 260 4.14 7.35 -3.86
C LYS A 260 3.83 6.00 -4.49
N LEU A 261 4.38 5.76 -5.67
CA LEU A 261 4.19 4.52 -6.41
C LEU A 261 5.41 3.61 -6.25
N GLY A 262 5.19 2.31 -6.38
CA GLY A 262 6.22 1.28 -6.42
C GLY A 262 5.81 0.15 -7.36
N ASN A 263 6.68 -0.84 -7.50
CA ASN A 263 6.47 -1.96 -8.42
C ASN A 263 6.54 -3.29 -7.67
N ILE A 264 5.95 -4.32 -8.27
CA ILE A 264 6.17 -5.71 -7.87
C ILE A 264 6.71 -6.50 -9.05
N GLN A 265 7.69 -7.36 -8.79
CA GLN A 265 8.18 -8.36 -9.74
C GLN A 265 8.16 -9.73 -9.09
N ALA A 266 7.31 -10.61 -9.60
CA ALA A 266 7.32 -12.02 -9.24
C ALA A 266 8.34 -12.77 -10.10
N ILE A 267 9.13 -13.62 -9.46
CA ILE A 267 10.14 -14.47 -10.10
C ILE A 267 9.70 -15.91 -9.89
N LYS A 268 9.52 -16.65 -10.99
CA LYS A 268 9.19 -18.06 -10.99
C LYS A 268 10.42 -18.89 -11.28
N ILE A 269 10.76 -19.83 -10.39
CA ILE A 269 11.94 -20.68 -10.53
C ILE A 269 11.65 -22.13 -10.26
N ASP A 270 12.47 -22.99 -10.83
CA ASP A 270 12.57 -24.42 -10.49
C ASP A 270 13.18 -24.57 -9.10
N GLU A 271 12.54 -25.35 -8.23
CA GLU A 271 12.94 -25.51 -6.83
C GLU A 271 14.28 -26.20 -6.64
N GLU A 272 14.65 -27.11 -7.55
CA GLU A 272 15.87 -27.89 -7.43
C GLU A 272 17.07 -27.19 -8.09
N THR A 273 16.84 -26.56 -9.23
CA THR A 273 17.93 -26.00 -10.05
C THR A 273 18.08 -24.50 -9.94
N GLY A 274 17.06 -23.80 -9.41
CA GLY A 274 17.00 -22.33 -9.38
C GLY A 274 16.81 -21.69 -10.75
N LYS A 275 16.59 -22.45 -11.81
CA LYS A 275 16.40 -21.93 -13.15
C LYS A 275 15.08 -21.19 -13.30
N PRO A 276 15.04 -20.09 -14.05
CA PRO A 276 13.81 -19.39 -14.37
C PRO A 276 12.78 -20.29 -15.08
N LEU A 277 11.51 -20.13 -14.73
CA LEU A 277 10.40 -20.87 -15.33
C LEU A 277 9.48 -19.94 -16.10
N PRO A 278 9.55 -19.93 -17.44
CA PRO A 278 8.60 -19.21 -18.29
C PRO A 278 7.24 -19.90 -18.34
N SER A 279 6.23 -19.18 -18.82
CA SER A 279 4.88 -19.70 -19.10
C SER A 279 4.07 -20.12 -17.86
N ALA A 280 4.49 -19.76 -16.66
CA ALA A 280 3.63 -19.82 -15.48
C ALA A 280 2.62 -18.69 -15.49
N LYS A 281 1.36 -18.96 -15.19
CA LYS A 281 0.34 -17.92 -15.04
C LYS A 281 0.19 -17.56 -13.56
N LEU A 282 0.49 -16.30 -13.23
CA LEU A 282 0.40 -15.76 -11.88
C LEU A 282 -0.79 -14.78 -11.80
N LYS A 283 -1.56 -14.88 -10.72
CA LYS A 283 -2.63 -13.94 -10.39
C LYS A 283 -2.16 -13.01 -9.29
N PHE A 284 -2.33 -11.70 -9.51
CA PHE A 284 -2.04 -10.62 -8.58
C PHE A 284 -3.35 -9.98 -8.14
N GLU A 285 -3.63 -9.98 -6.84
CA GLU A 285 -4.85 -9.44 -6.25
C GLU A 285 -4.52 -8.32 -5.26
N TYR A 286 -5.07 -7.13 -5.48
CA TYR A 286 -4.87 -5.94 -4.64
C TYR A 286 -6.00 -4.92 -4.85
N ASN A 287 -6.45 -4.25 -3.80
CA ASN A 287 -7.44 -3.15 -3.84
C ASN A 287 -8.68 -3.48 -4.70
N GLY A 288 -9.19 -4.73 -4.64
CA GLY A 288 -10.31 -5.18 -5.46
C GLY A 288 -9.97 -5.43 -6.94
N THR A 289 -8.73 -5.23 -7.36
CA THR A 289 -8.23 -5.52 -8.71
C THR A 289 -7.64 -6.93 -8.75
N SER A 290 -7.88 -7.65 -9.84
CA SER A 290 -7.25 -8.94 -10.14
C SER A 290 -6.63 -8.89 -11.54
N LYS A 291 -5.32 -9.19 -11.64
CA LYS A 291 -4.58 -9.28 -12.91
C LYS A 291 -3.89 -10.62 -13.03
N GLU A 292 -4.03 -11.28 -14.18
CA GLU A 292 -3.26 -12.48 -14.52
C GLU A 292 -2.14 -12.12 -15.48
N ILE A 293 -0.92 -12.55 -15.17
CA ILE A 293 0.29 -12.31 -15.97
C ILE A 293 1.00 -13.65 -16.16
N VAL A 294 1.43 -13.90 -17.38
CA VAL A 294 2.26 -15.06 -17.73
C VAL A 294 3.73 -14.68 -17.60
N THR A 295 4.52 -15.52 -16.93
CA THR A 295 5.96 -15.29 -16.78
C THR A 295 6.68 -15.33 -18.12
N ASP A 296 7.60 -14.40 -18.33
CA ASP A 296 8.44 -14.27 -19.52
C ASP A 296 9.54 -15.34 -19.59
N SER A 297 10.45 -15.23 -20.57
CA SER A 297 11.61 -16.13 -20.75
C SER A 297 12.57 -16.16 -19.55
N ASN A 298 12.55 -15.13 -18.72
CA ASN A 298 13.34 -15.00 -17.50
C ASN A 298 12.55 -15.40 -16.23
N GLY A 299 11.36 -15.97 -16.39
CA GLY A 299 10.49 -16.34 -15.29
C GLY A 299 9.86 -15.15 -14.56
N LEU A 300 9.80 -13.96 -15.18
CA LEU A 300 9.36 -12.72 -14.55
C LEU A 300 7.92 -12.35 -14.90
N ALA A 301 7.19 -11.86 -13.90
CA ALA A 301 5.88 -11.21 -14.07
C ALA A 301 5.89 -9.91 -13.24
N THR A 302 5.65 -8.76 -13.90
CA THR A 302 5.81 -7.44 -13.28
C THR A 302 4.51 -6.63 -13.36
N ILE A 303 4.21 -5.88 -12.28
CA ILE A 303 3.21 -4.81 -12.27
C ILE A 303 3.89 -3.56 -11.74
N ASN A 304 3.73 -2.46 -12.48
CA ASN A 304 4.28 -1.15 -12.14
C ASN A 304 3.19 -0.22 -11.58
N ASP A 305 3.62 0.89 -11.00
CA ASP A 305 2.81 2.04 -10.62
C ASP A 305 1.68 1.69 -9.63
N ILE A 306 2.02 0.92 -8.60
CA ILE A 306 1.09 0.55 -7.54
C ILE A 306 1.30 1.49 -6.35
N PRO A 307 0.24 2.06 -5.76
CA PRO A 307 0.34 2.91 -4.57
C PRO A 307 1.08 2.22 -3.43
N GLU A 308 1.98 2.96 -2.77
CA GLU A 308 2.68 2.48 -1.58
C GLU A 308 1.72 2.04 -0.47
N GLY A 309 2.15 1.10 0.37
CA GLY A 309 1.30 0.51 1.41
C GLY A 309 0.28 -0.51 0.91
N THR A 310 0.09 -0.63 -0.42
CA THR A 310 -0.81 -1.65 -1.00
C THR A 310 -0.28 -3.05 -0.70
N THR A 311 -1.12 -3.90 -0.10
CA THR A 311 -0.84 -5.33 0.06
C THR A 311 -1.28 -6.09 -1.18
N ILE A 312 -0.34 -6.83 -1.78
CA ILE A 312 -0.59 -7.67 -2.95
C ILE A 312 -0.51 -9.13 -2.57
N THR A 313 -1.49 -9.91 -2.99
CA THR A 313 -1.47 -11.37 -2.95
C THR A 313 -1.10 -11.90 -4.32
N VAL A 314 -0.05 -12.72 -4.40
CA VAL A 314 0.39 -13.39 -5.61
C VAL A 314 0.13 -14.88 -5.47
N THR A 315 -0.61 -15.47 -6.42
CA THR A 315 -0.98 -16.89 -6.47
C THR A 315 -0.67 -17.46 -7.83
N GLU A 316 -0.12 -18.67 -7.89
CA GLU A 316 0.03 -19.37 -9.15
C GLU A 316 -1.30 -20.01 -9.58
N VAL A 317 -1.78 -19.65 -10.76
CA VAL A 317 -3.00 -20.22 -11.38
C VAL A 317 -2.65 -21.44 -12.22
N THR A 318 -1.61 -21.32 -13.04
CA THR A 318 -1.16 -22.40 -13.92
C THR A 318 0.34 -22.54 -13.83
N ALA A 319 0.80 -23.74 -13.47
CA ALA A 319 2.21 -24.07 -13.50
C ALA A 319 2.70 -24.25 -14.96
N PRO A 320 4.02 -24.07 -15.23
CA PRO A 320 4.61 -24.46 -16.49
C PRO A 320 4.40 -25.95 -16.77
N ASN A 321 4.45 -26.32 -18.05
CA ASN A 321 4.33 -27.73 -18.42
C ASN A 321 5.40 -28.61 -17.74
N CYS A 322 5.03 -29.80 -17.31
CA CYS A 322 5.85 -30.74 -16.55
C CYS A 322 6.15 -30.33 -15.10
N TYR A 323 5.48 -29.29 -14.57
CA TYR A 323 5.63 -28.88 -13.19
C TYR A 323 4.36 -29.09 -12.37
N PHE A 324 4.56 -29.35 -11.07
CA PHE A 324 3.50 -29.47 -10.08
C PHE A 324 3.21 -28.09 -9.45
N ASN A 325 1.92 -27.70 -9.41
CA ASN A 325 1.46 -26.48 -8.75
C ASN A 325 1.21 -26.77 -7.28
N LYS A 326 2.06 -26.23 -6.40
CA LYS A 326 1.94 -26.36 -4.94
C LYS A 326 0.81 -25.53 -4.31
N GLY A 327 0.17 -24.65 -5.10
CA GLY A 327 -0.79 -23.68 -4.58
C GLY A 327 -0.13 -22.61 -3.68
N GLU A 328 1.14 -22.26 -3.94
CA GLU A 328 1.89 -21.29 -3.14
C GLU A 328 1.26 -19.91 -3.24
N ILE A 329 1.07 -19.26 -2.09
CA ILE A 329 0.53 -17.91 -1.98
C ILE A 329 1.56 -17.02 -1.29
N LYS A 330 1.88 -15.89 -1.91
CA LYS A 330 2.75 -14.87 -1.31
C LYS A 330 1.98 -13.58 -1.10
N LYS A 331 2.25 -12.92 0.03
CA LYS A 331 1.71 -11.58 0.33
C LYS A 331 2.87 -10.63 0.58
N VAL A 332 2.84 -9.50 -0.09
CA VAL A 332 3.86 -8.45 0.06
C VAL A 332 3.21 -7.08 0.09
N VAL A 333 3.90 -6.11 0.69
CA VAL A 333 3.46 -4.71 0.77
C VAL A 333 4.36 -3.89 -0.15
N ILE A 334 3.76 -3.07 -0.99
CA ILE A 334 4.47 -2.18 -1.92
C ILE A 334 5.18 -1.08 -1.13
N LYS A 335 6.45 -0.85 -1.49
CA LYS A 335 7.29 0.22 -0.93
C LYS A 335 7.46 1.33 -1.96
N PRO A 336 7.56 2.59 -1.51
CA PRO A 336 7.67 3.74 -2.41
C PRO A 336 8.96 3.69 -3.23
N ASN A 337 8.86 4.09 -4.51
CA ASN A 337 9.97 4.26 -5.44
C ASN A 337 10.89 3.03 -5.58
N THR A 338 10.38 1.84 -5.30
CA THR A 338 11.16 0.59 -5.38
C THR A 338 10.38 -0.52 -6.06
N THR A 339 11.11 -1.56 -6.50
CA THR A 339 10.50 -2.83 -6.90
C THR A 339 10.59 -3.83 -5.76
N VAL A 340 9.44 -4.34 -5.32
CA VAL A 340 9.36 -5.44 -4.36
C VAL A 340 9.42 -6.75 -5.11
N TYR A 341 10.33 -7.63 -4.69
CA TYR A 341 10.53 -8.94 -5.32
C TYR A 341 9.83 -10.04 -4.54
N VAL A 342 9.23 -10.97 -5.26
CA VAL A 342 8.61 -12.16 -4.68
C VAL A 342 8.98 -13.39 -5.50
N THR A 343 9.45 -14.46 -4.82
CA THR A 343 9.83 -15.71 -5.49
C THR A 343 8.78 -16.78 -5.23
N LEU A 344 8.34 -17.44 -6.31
CA LEU A 344 7.50 -18.63 -6.27
C LEU A 344 8.26 -19.78 -6.92
N ASN A 345 8.21 -20.95 -6.27
CA ASN A 345 8.94 -22.13 -6.71
C ASN A 345 7.98 -23.18 -7.27
N ASN A 346 8.38 -23.91 -8.31
CA ASN A 346 7.71 -25.14 -8.70
C ASN A 346 8.67 -26.31 -8.65
N LYS A 347 8.10 -27.46 -8.32
CA LYS A 347 8.78 -28.74 -8.37
C LYS A 347 8.45 -29.46 -9.68
N GLU A 348 9.45 -30.00 -10.34
CA GLU A 348 9.24 -30.84 -11.51
C GLU A 348 8.32 -32.01 -11.15
N GLN A 349 7.31 -32.30 -11.96
CA GLN A 349 6.45 -33.46 -11.76
C GLN A 349 7.29 -34.72 -12.00
N LEU A 350 7.22 -35.67 -11.06
CA LEU A 350 7.88 -36.95 -11.16
C LEU A 350 6.87 -38.07 -11.52
N GLY A 351 7.37 -39.24 -11.79
CA GLY A 351 6.57 -40.43 -12.01
C GLY A 351 7.16 -41.65 -11.32
N GLN A 352 6.35 -42.67 -11.13
CA GLN A 352 6.76 -43.98 -10.63
C GLN A 352 6.16 -45.09 -11.47
N VAL A 353 6.83 -46.25 -11.54
CA VAL A 353 6.30 -47.44 -12.18
C VAL A 353 5.85 -48.46 -11.14
N LEU A 354 4.64 -48.98 -11.37
CA LEU A 354 4.05 -50.07 -10.57
C LEU A 354 4.11 -51.34 -11.40
N LEU A 355 4.82 -52.36 -10.89
CA LEU A 355 4.93 -53.69 -11.49
C LEU A 355 3.98 -54.64 -10.82
N THR A 356 3.31 -55.49 -11.60
CA THR A 356 2.64 -56.69 -11.15
C THR A 356 3.27 -57.92 -11.82
N LYS A 357 3.82 -58.78 -11.02
CA LYS A 357 4.42 -60.05 -11.45
C LYS A 357 3.49 -61.22 -11.10
N THR A 358 3.30 -62.16 -12.05
CA THR A 358 2.53 -63.37 -11.87
C THR A 358 3.27 -64.57 -12.45
N GLY A 359 2.92 -65.79 -11.99
CA GLY A 359 3.33 -66.99 -12.64
C GLY A 359 2.48 -67.29 -13.89
N LYS A 360 3.03 -67.89 -14.90
CA LYS A 360 2.37 -68.20 -16.17
C LYS A 360 1.28 -69.25 -16.02
N GLU A 361 1.53 -70.27 -15.15
CA GLU A 361 0.59 -71.38 -14.95
C GLU A 361 -0.25 -71.17 -13.72
N PHE A 362 0.26 -70.53 -12.69
CA PHE A 362 -0.38 -70.46 -11.37
C PHE A 362 -0.86 -69.05 -11.00
N GLY A 363 -0.59 -68.04 -11.85
CA GLY A 363 -0.95 -66.65 -11.57
C GLY A 363 -0.26 -66.13 -10.28
N SER A 364 -1.08 -65.68 -9.36
CA SER A 364 -0.62 -65.22 -8.00
C SER A 364 -0.68 -66.33 -6.93
N THR A 365 -1.12 -67.54 -7.27
CA THR A 365 -1.24 -68.66 -6.32
C THR A 365 0.10 -69.41 -6.24
N MET A 366 0.59 -69.55 -5.00
CA MET A 366 1.81 -70.32 -4.74
C MET A 366 1.45 -71.80 -4.44
N LEU A 367 1.97 -72.71 -5.25
CA LEU A 367 1.65 -74.14 -5.09
C LEU A 367 2.28 -74.77 -3.85
N ASN A 368 3.48 -74.29 -3.48
CA ASN A 368 4.23 -74.78 -2.35
C ASN A 368 5.29 -73.78 -1.94
N LYS A 369 6.03 -74.06 -0.85
CA LYS A 369 7.06 -73.19 -0.26
C LYS A 369 8.26 -72.91 -1.14
N TYR A 370 8.44 -73.58 -2.27
CA TYR A 370 9.57 -73.40 -3.17
C TYR A 370 9.30 -72.31 -4.23
N TYR A 371 8.03 -71.92 -4.38
CA TYR A 371 7.63 -70.81 -5.25
C TYR A 371 7.30 -69.58 -4.47
N SER A 372 7.80 -68.48 -4.89
CA SER A 372 7.47 -67.17 -4.30
C SER A 372 7.59 -66.08 -5.38
N LEU A 373 6.65 -65.17 -5.42
CA LEU A 373 6.74 -63.95 -6.26
C LEU A 373 7.56 -62.87 -5.61
N GLN A 374 7.88 -63.03 -4.30
CA GLN A 374 8.71 -62.09 -3.55
C GLN A 374 10.17 -62.21 -3.92
N GLY A 375 10.84 -61.03 -4.00
CA GLY A 375 12.32 -60.96 -4.17
C GLY A 375 12.80 -60.98 -5.58
N ALA A 376 11.90 -60.89 -6.58
CA ALA A 376 12.31 -60.53 -7.96
C ALA A 376 12.85 -59.10 -7.98
N VAL A 377 14.02 -58.91 -8.57
CA VAL A 377 14.65 -57.59 -8.71
C VAL A 377 14.57 -57.16 -10.16
N TYR A 378 14.03 -55.97 -10.33
CA TYR A 378 13.96 -55.30 -11.65
C TYR A 378 14.80 -54.07 -11.64
N ASP A 379 15.71 -53.94 -12.59
CA ASP A 379 16.49 -52.76 -12.89
C ASP A 379 15.70 -51.91 -13.90
N ILE A 380 15.66 -50.61 -13.66
CA ILE A 380 15.01 -49.63 -14.55
C ILE A 380 16.06 -48.86 -15.29
N TYR A 381 15.90 -48.78 -16.60
CA TYR A 381 16.82 -48.14 -17.52
C TYR A 381 16.11 -47.05 -18.34
N LYS A 382 16.84 -45.97 -18.68
CA LYS A 382 16.43 -45.08 -19.76
C LYS A 382 16.56 -45.77 -21.13
N GLU A 383 15.97 -45.16 -22.17
CA GLU A 383 16.08 -45.68 -23.54
C GLU A 383 17.55 -45.84 -24.01
N ASP A 384 18.47 -44.96 -23.53
CA ASP A 384 19.89 -45.00 -23.84
C ASP A 384 20.66 -46.16 -23.14
N GLY A 385 20.01 -46.94 -22.30
CA GLY A 385 20.60 -48.02 -21.55
C GLY A 385 21.22 -47.64 -20.23
N THR A 386 21.07 -46.37 -19.77
CA THR A 386 21.55 -45.95 -18.46
C THR A 386 20.62 -46.49 -17.36
N LYS A 387 21.15 -47.25 -16.42
CA LYS A 387 20.43 -47.72 -15.22
C LYS A 387 20.14 -46.52 -14.31
N VAL A 388 18.90 -46.38 -13.87
CA VAL A 388 18.47 -45.24 -13.00
C VAL A 388 18.08 -45.68 -11.58
N THR A 389 17.44 -46.86 -11.42
CA THR A 389 17.05 -47.40 -10.12
C THR A 389 16.76 -48.89 -10.23
N SER A 390 16.43 -49.52 -9.10
CA SER A 390 15.92 -50.88 -9.03
C SER A 390 14.69 -50.95 -8.13
N MET A 391 13.84 -51.95 -8.36
CA MET A 391 12.70 -52.25 -7.50
C MET A 391 12.64 -53.75 -7.23
N THR A 392 12.08 -54.12 -6.07
CA THR A 392 11.98 -55.53 -5.66
C THR A 392 10.54 -55.87 -5.33
N THR A 393 10.07 -57.03 -5.82
CA THR A 393 8.70 -57.48 -5.60
C THR A 393 8.46 -57.90 -4.15
N ASP A 394 7.27 -57.59 -3.65
CA ASP A 394 6.75 -58.05 -2.36
C ASP A 394 6.14 -59.50 -2.46
N VAL A 395 5.54 -59.94 -1.37
CA VAL A 395 4.90 -61.28 -1.26
C VAL A 395 3.73 -61.46 -2.26
N TYR A 396 3.17 -60.37 -2.75
CA TYR A 396 2.08 -60.37 -3.74
C TYR A 396 2.56 -60.20 -5.19
N GLY A 397 3.89 -60.22 -5.42
CA GLY A 397 4.50 -59.99 -6.72
C GLY A 397 4.40 -58.50 -7.19
N LYS A 398 4.17 -57.55 -6.27
CA LYS A 398 4.09 -56.12 -6.60
C LYS A 398 5.38 -55.41 -6.25
N ALA A 399 5.78 -54.46 -7.08
CA ALA A 399 6.87 -53.52 -6.84
C ALA A 399 6.53 -52.13 -7.31
N THR A 400 7.05 -51.11 -6.61
CA THR A 400 6.94 -49.71 -6.98
C THR A 400 8.35 -49.10 -7.01
N SER A 401 8.66 -48.35 -8.04
CA SER A 401 9.95 -47.67 -8.13
C SER A 401 10.01 -46.45 -7.21
N SER A 402 11.22 -45.98 -6.89
CA SER A 402 11.42 -44.60 -6.45
C SER A 402 10.91 -43.65 -7.56
N PRO A 403 10.56 -42.36 -7.20
CA PRO A 403 10.19 -41.35 -8.17
C PRO A 403 11.31 -41.11 -9.21
N LEU A 404 10.93 -40.99 -10.47
CA LEU A 404 11.78 -40.76 -11.62
C LEU A 404 11.31 -39.53 -12.38
N LYS A 405 12.18 -38.91 -13.17
CA LYS A 405 11.80 -37.84 -14.10
C LYS A 405 10.83 -38.40 -15.16
N LEU A 406 9.99 -37.53 -15.70
CA LEU A 406 9.09 -37.91 -16.81
C LEU A 406 9.93 -38.33 -18.01
N GLY A 407 9.49 -39.33 -18.76
CA GLY A 407 10.19 -39.84 -19.93
C GLY A 407 9.95 -41.31 -20.19
N LYS A 408 10.69 -41.85 -21.15
CA LYS A 408 10.61 -43.25 -21.59
C LYS A 408 11.69 -44.11 -20.94
N TYR A 409 11.27 -45.28 -20.50
CA TYR A 409 12.09 -46.22 -19.74
C TYR A 409 11.75 -47.67 -20.15
N TYR A 410 12.58 -48.60 -19.69
CA TYR A 410 12.22 -50.02 -19.67
C TYR A 410 12.68 -50.64 -18.35
N ALA A 411 11.88 -51.61 -17.87
CA ALA A 411 12.29 -52.51 -16.78
C ALA A 411 12.85 -53.80 -17.34
N LEU A 412 13.86 -54.32 -16.67
CA LEU A 412 14.52 -55.58 -17.01
C LEU A 412 14.71 -56.39 -15.73
N GLU A 413 14.29 -57.66 -15.73
CA GLU A 413 14.52 -58.51 -14.58
C GLU A 413 16.02 -58.83 -14.45
N PHE A 414 16.59 -58.43 -13.33
CA PHE A 414 17.97 -58.70 -12.94
C PHE A 414 18.09 -60.01 -12.15
N LYS A 415 17.10 -60.30 -11.31
CA LYS A 415 17.06 -61.53 -10.46
C LYS A 415 15.62 -62.04 -10.39
N ALA A 416 15.47 -63.30 -10.83
CA ALA A 416 14.17 -63.99 -10.67
C ALA A 416 13.87 -64.37 -9.20
N PRO A 417 12.61 -64.49 -8.82
CA PRO A 417 12.26 -64.96 -7.51
C PRO A 417 12.37 -66.48 -7.43
N SER A 418 12.23 -67.05 -6.23
CA SER A 418 12.35 -68.46 -6.00
C SER A 418 11.33 -69.29 -6.79
N GLY A 419 11.79 -70.34 -7.48
CA GLY A 419 10.93 -71.22 -8.25
C GLY A 419 10.59 -70.80 -9.66
N TYR A 420 11.14 -69.64 -10.13
CA TYR A 420 10.87 -69.12 -11.47
C TYR A 420 12.16 -68.96 -12.28
N LEU A 421 12.01 -68.95 -13.60
CA LEU A 421 13.11 -68.72 -14.56
C LEU A 421 13.30 -67.19 -14.77
N LEU A 422 14.54 -66.78 -14.95
CA LEU A 422 14.83 -65.36 -15.22
C LEU A 422 14.29 -64.96 -16.61
N ASN A 423 13.47 -63.87 -16.63
CA ASN A 423 12.94 -63.34 -17.86
C ASN A 423 13.74 -62.09 -18.33
N LYS A 424 14.43 -62.26 -19.43
CA LYS A 424 15.31 -61.20 -20.02
C LYS A 424 14.58 -60.26 -21.01
N ASN A 425 13.27 -60.29 -21.04
CA ASN A 425 12.51 -59.40 -21.91
C ASN A 425 12.44 -57.99 -21.30
N LYS A 426 12.74 -57.00 -22.12
CA LYS A 426 12.56 -55.60 -21.73
C LYS A 426 11.08 -55.27 -21.68
N ILE A 427 10.62 -54.59 -20.63
CA ILE A 427 9.25 -54.12 -20.45
C ILE A 427 9.26 -52.59 -20.60
N PRO A 428 8.93 -52.04 -21.78
CA PRO A 428 8.94 -50.61 -22.00
C PRO A 428 7.76 -49.94 -21.30
N PHE A 429 7.99 -48.73 -20.79
CA PHE A 429 6.93 -47.87 -20.22
C PHE A 429 7.30 -46.41 -20.38
N GLU A 430 6.32 -45.51 -20.24
CA GLU A 430 6.51 -44.08 -20.33
C GLU A 430 5.83 -43.40 -19.12
N LEU A 431 6.58 -42.55 -18.41
CA LEU A 431 6.09 -41.67 -17.37
C LEU A 431 5.71 -40.37 -18.04
N LYS A 432 4.40 -40.09 -18.17
CA LYS A 432 3.86 -38.92 -18.87
C LYS A 432 3.42 -37.87 -17.88
N TYR A 433 3.53 -36.60 -18.31
CA TYR A 433 2.92 -35.50 -17.57
C TYR A 433 1.42 -35.76 -17.40
N ALA A 434 0.97 -35.55 -16.16
CA ALA A 434 -0.45 -35.52 -15.82
C ALA A 434 -0.92 -34.06 -15.68
N VAL A 435 -2.01 -33.81 -14.96
CA VAL A 435 -2.44 -32.45 -14.65
C VAL A 435 -1.55 -31.84 -13.56
N GLN A 436 -1.46 -30.52 -13.52
CA GLN A 436 -0.58 -29.77 -12.60
C GLN A 436 -0.82 -30.01 -11.10
N THR A 437 -1.95 -30.64 -10.72
CA THR A 437 -2.30 -30.98 -9.34
C THR A 437 -1.77 -32.35 -8.88
N VAL A 438 -1.13 -33.09 -9.79
CA VAL A 438 -0.53 -34.40 -9.51
C VAL A 438 0.98 -34.22 -9.33
N GLU A 439 1.51 -34.52 -8.17
CA GLU A 439 2.96 -34.42 -7.90
C GLU A 439 3.72 -35.60 -8.48
N ILE A 440 3.20 -36.83 -8.34
CA ILE A 440 3.78 -38.09 -8.85
C ILE A 440 2.77 -38.81 -9.70
N THR A 441 3.07 -38.93 -10.99
CA THR A 441 2.26 -39.74 -11.93
C THR A 441 2.67 -41.22 -11.87
N SER A 442 1.90 -42.13 -12.44
CA SER A 442 2.18 -43.58 -12.41
C SER A 442 2.02 -44.23 -13.76
N ALA A 443 2.93 -45.15 -14.08
CA ALA A 443 2.78 -46.11 -15.16
C ALA A 443 2.65 -47.53 -14.56
N THR A 444 1.87 -48.39 -15.19
CA THR A 444 1.69 -49.78 -14.76
C THR A 444 2.29 -50.71 -15.77
N ILE A 445 3.07 -51.70 -15.33
CA ILE A 445 3.61 -52.76 -16.12
C ILE A 445 3.30 -54.11 -15.48
N ALA A 446 3.28 -55.17 -16.31
CA ALA A 446 3.05 -56.54 -15.82
C ALA A 446 4.04 -57.50 -16.50
N GLN A 447 4.38 -58.55 -15.81
CA GLN A 447 5.20 -59.62 -16.35
C GLN A 447 4.77 -60.97 -15.82
N GLU A 448 4.57 -61.91 -16.71
CA GLU A 448 4.36 -63.31 -16.40
C GLU A 448 5.69 -64.05 -16.41
N GLU A 449 5.91 -64.90 -15.43
CA GLU A 449 7.12 -65.70 -15.29
C GLU A 449 6.87 -67.21 -15.48
N GLN A 450 7.82 -67.87 -16.11
CA GLN A 450 7.76 -69.31 -16.30
C GLN A 450 8.27 -70.00 -15.00
N GLU A 451 7.44 -70.86 -14.44
CA GLU A 451 7.77 -71.69 -13.31
C GLU A 451 8.90 -72.67 -13.68
N GLN A 452 9.86 -72.84 -12.77
CA GLN A 452 10.86 -73.93 -12.85
C GLN A 452 10.18 -75.25 -12.69
N LYS A 453 10.46 -76.14 -13.58
CA LYS A 453 9.96 -77.51 -13.53
C LYS A 453 11.09 -78.50 -13.33
N GLY A 454 10.84 -79.51 -12.53
CA GLY A 454 11.71 -80.64 -12.37
C GLY A 454 11.24 -81.85 -13.19
N ASN A 455 12.14 -82.69 -13.55
CA ASN A 455 11.82 -83.97 -14.12
C ASN A 455 12.00 -85.07 -13.05
N ALA A 456 11.08 -85.99 -13.05
CA ALA A 456 11.24 -87.23 -12.28
C ALA A 456 11.39 -88.41 -13.23
N THR A 457 12.37 -89.22 -13.06
CA THR A 457 12.59 -90.48 -13.80
C THR A 457 12.21 -91.61 -12.86
N LEU A 458 11.26 -92.40 -13.30
CA LEU A 458 10.90 -93.63 -12.63
C LEU A 458 11.51 -94.80 -13.39
N ILE A 459 12.28 -95.62 -12.69
CA ILE A 459 12.87 -96.86 -13.18
C ILE A 459 12.19 -97.97 -12.39
N LYS A 460 11.57 -98.86 -13.16
CA LYS A 460 11.00 -100.09 -12.58
C LYS A 460 11.96 -101.28 -12.80
N GLU A 461 12.21 -101.99 -11.73
CA GLU A 461 13.14 -103.11 -11.77
C GLU A 461 12.53 -104.34 -11.11
N ASP A 462 12.95 -105.53 -11.53
CA ASP A 462 12.71 -106.78 -10.82
C ASP A 462 13.57 -106.82 -9.52
N SER A 463 12.98 -107.15 -8.38
CA SER A 463 13.70 -107.09 -7.11
C SER A 463 14.87 -108.10 -6.98
N LYS A 464 14.92 -109.11 -7.85
CA LYS A 464 15.99 -110.12 -7.85
C LYS A 464 16.93 -110.02 -9.08
N ALA A 465 16.40 -109.58 -10.23
CA ALA A 465 17.08 -109.64 -11.49
C ALA A 465 17.35 -108.25 -12.15
N GLY A 466 16.98 -107.20 -11.48
CA GLY A 466 17.11 -105.79 -11.95
C GLY A 466 16.32 -105.51 -13.24
N SER A 467 16.99 -105.01 -14.26
CA SER A 467 16.34 -104.61 -15.56
C SER A 467 15.90 -105.78 -16.44
N LYS A 468 16.28 -107.07 -16.03
CA LYS A 468 15.90 -108.24 -16.78
C LYS A 468 14.96 -109.17 -15.93
N PRO A 469 13.69 -109.01 -16.11
CA PRO A 469 12.67 -109.79 -15.29
C PRO A 469 12.82 -111.26 -15.60
N GLN A 470 12.57 -112.13 -14.54
CA GLN A 470 12.68 -113.56 -14.64
C GLN A 470 11.39 -114.24 -15.12
N GLY A 471 11.47 -115.36 -15.82
CA GLY A 471 10.43 -116.32 -16.08
C GLY A 471 9.24 -115.80 -16.88
N GLY A 472 9.29 -114.99 -17.77
CA GLY A 472 8.16 -114.47 -18.56
C GLY A 472 7.44 -113.30 -17.94
N ALA A 473 7.92 -112.78 -16.83
CA ALA A 473 7.39 -111.51 -16.24
C ALA A 473 7.83 -110.29 -17.16
N LYS A 474 7.00 -109.23 -17.17
CA LYS A 474 7.28 -108.03 -17.92
C LYS A 474 7.33 -106.82 -16.99
N LEU A 475 8.21 -105.88 -17.26
CA LEU A 475 8.28 -104.64 -16.58
C LEU A 475 7.44 -103.52 -17.29
N ASP A 476 7.26 -103.71 -18.62
CA ASP A 476 6.47 -102.80 -19.46
C ASP A 476 4.97 -102.92 -19.13
N GLY A 477 4.23 -101.87 -19.42
CA GLY A 477 2.77 -101.76 -19.20
C GLY A 477 2.33 -101.44 -17.77
N ALA A 478 3.26 -101.29 -16.81
CA ALA A 478 2.91 -100.75 -15.48
C ALA A 478 2.59 -99.30 -15.52
N VAL A 479 1.46 -98.90 -14.99
CA VAL A 479 1.03 -97.47 -14.97
C VAL A 479 1.30 -96.89 -13.56
N TYR A 480 1.92 -95.69 -13.54
CA TYR A 480 2.19 -94.92 -12.35
C TYR A 480 1.61 -93.55 -12.48
N GLU A 481 0.95 -93.05 -11.45
CA GLU A 481 0.49 -91.68 -11.36
C GLU A 481 1.48 -90.84 -10.56
N LEU A 482 1.93 -89.74 -11.17
CA LEU A 482 2.65 -88.70 -10.45
C LEU A 482 1.60 -87.81 -9.81
N ARG A 483 1.51 -87.81 -8.47
CA ARG A 483 0.56 -87.02 -7.71
C ARG A 483 1.21 -85.90 -6.95
N ARG A 484 0.55 -84.71 -6.87
CA ARG A 484 1.03 -83.61 -6.07
C ARG A 484 0.66 -83.86 -4.60
N VAL A 485 1.67 -83.79 -3.72
CA VAL A 485 1.51 -84.11 -2.30
C VAL A 485 0.59 -83.18 -1.55
N SER A 486 0.46 -81.93 -1.97
CA SER A 486 -0.35 -80.89 -1.27
C SER A 486 -1.89 -81.12 -1.36
N ASP A 487 -2.37 -81.72 -2.45
CA ASP A 487 -3.80 -81.83 -2.78
C ASP A 487 -4.17 -83.17 -3.47
N ASP A 488 -3.26 -84.08 -3.48
CA ASP A 488 -3.39 -85.42 -4.11
C ASP A 488 -3.82 -85.41 -5.58
N LYS A 489 -3.63 -84.31 -6.24
CA LYS A 489 -4.01 -84.17 -7.65
C LYS A 489 -3.03 -84.94 -8.55
N VAL A 490 -3.60 -85.76 -9.47
CA VAL A 490 -2.81 -86.42 -10.51
C VAL A 490 -2.25 -85.38 -11.47
N MET A 491 -0.92 -85.29 -11.52
CA MET A 491 -0.20 -84.39 -12.39
C MET A 491 0.13 -85.01 -13.74
N LYS A 492 0.37 -86.31 -13.74
CA LYS A 492 0.70 -87.07 -14.95
C LYS A 492 0.58 -88.58 -14.69
N GLU A 493 0.07 -89.33 -15.67
CA GLU A 493 0.22 -90.77 -15.76
C GLU A 493 1.40 -91.12 -16.61
N VAL A 494 2.16 -92.14 -16.18
CA VAL A 494 3.34 -92.63 -16.89
C VAL A 494 3.25 -94.13 -16.96
N THR A 495 3.25 -94.66 -18.21
CA THR A 495 3.34 -96.10 -18.45
C THR A 495 4.80 -96.49 -18.72
N ILE A 496 5.30 -97.51 -18.00
CA ILE A 496 6.64 -98.06 -18.23
C ILE A 496 6.67 -98.73 -19.57
N LYS A 497 7.64 -98.36 -20.39
CA LYS A 497 7.87 -98.88 -21.73
C LYS A 497 9.05 -99.82 -21.75
#